data_e0d5593554dc4a7bcd1ddded93215211
#
_entry.id   e0d5593554dc4a7bcd1ddded93215211
#
_cell.length_a   1.000
_cell.length_b   1.000
_cell.length_c   1.000
_cell.angle_alpha   90.00
_cell.angle_beta   90.00
_cell.angle_gamma   90.00
#
_symmetry.space_group_name_H-M   'P 1'
#
loop_
_entity.id
_entity.type
_entity.pdbx_description
1 polymer ?
#
loop_
_entity_poly.entity_id
_entity_poly.type
_entity_poly.pdbx_seq_one_letter_code
_entity_poly.pdbx_strand_id
1 'polypeptide(L)'
;VKTYEYKILNRKIDMPLQRLYSYFCYFNLDLEKMQKAASYLIGEHDFKSFCTVRTQAEETVRTIYSLDITKVNDLITIRISGSGFLYNMVRIIAGTLVKIGMGVYPPEKMEEILEEKNRAAAGPTIPARGLTLVSLEYEKELAPYLEGENKHWHYVLDQRNVPEKGLAYLTIERCEPEELDGVLRRVIHQAYRNGAKRVFVRDTFGEEGSICGYYRLRRQPETEEGWLEAVYEGEHR
;
A
#
# COMPACT_ATOMS: atom_id res chain seq x y z
N VAL A 1 0.33 1.19 4.06
CA VAL A 1 -0.90 0.56 4.58
C VAL A 1 -1.42 -0.44 3.56
N LYS A 2 -1.87 -1.63 4.02
CA LYS A 2 -2.52 -2.64 3.18
C LYS A 2 -3.92 -2.90 3.71
N THR A 3 -4.90 -2.96 2.81
CA THR A 3 -6.29 -3.29 3.18
C THR A 3 -6.74 -4.54 2.42
N TYR A 4 -7.23 -5.51 3.17
CA TYR A 4 -7.83 -6.74 2.63
C TYR A 4 -9.31 -6.83 2.99
N GLU A 5 -10.06 -7.50 2.15
CA GLU A 5 -11.40 -8.00 2.45
C GLU A 5 -11.41 -9.53 2.39
N TYR A 6 -12.11 -10.13 3.35
CA TYR A 6 -12.44 -11.55 3.29
C TYR A 6 -13.96 -11.72 3.30
N LYS A 7 -14.49 -12.38 2.28
CA LYS A 7 -15.95 -12.55 2.06
C LYS A 7 -16.40 -13.95 2.45
N ILE A 8 -17.46 -14.02 3.26
CA ILE A 8 -18.08 -15.26 3.71
C ILE A 8 -19.54 -15.26 3.26
N LEU A 9 -19.91 -16.23 2.43
CA LEU A 9 -21.30 -16.48 2.08
C LEU A 9 -21.96 -17.30 3.18
N ASN A 10 -22.78 -16.65 4.01
CA ASN A 10 -23.39 -17.22 5.21
C ASN A 10 -24.88 -17.53 4.99
N ARG A 11 -25.18 -18.70 4.48
CA ARG A 11 -26.51 -19.21 4.16
C ARG A 11 -26.55 -20.73 4.15
N LYS A 12 -27.77 -21.29 4.08
CA LYS A 12 -27.96 -22.75 4.12
C LYS A 12 -27.52 -23.48 2.84
N ILE A 13 -27.64 -22.83 1.67
CA ILE A 13 -27.36 -23.43 0.36
C ILE A 13 -26.34 -22.56 -0.35
N ASP A 14 -25.29 -23.17 -0.92
CA ASP A 14 -24.24 -22.45 -1.66
C ASP A 14 -24.78 -21.79 -2.93
N MET A 15 -24.11 -20.74 -3.39
CA MET A 15 -24.42 -20.04 -4.64
C MET A 15 -23.29 -20.27 -5.66
N PRO A 16 -23.57 -20.92 -6.79
CA PRO A 16 -22.54 -21.19 -7.81
C PRO A 16 -21.80 -19.96 -8.29
N LEU A 17 -22.48 -18.81 -8.40
CA LEU A 17 -21.89 -17.53 -8.82
C LEU A 17 -20.90 -16.96 -7.80
N GLN A 18 -21.02 -17.31 -6.51
CA GLN A 18 -20.16 -16.82 -5.43
C GLN A 18 -19.01 -17.75 -5.09
N ARG A 19 -18.97 -18.96 -5.62
CA ARG A 19 -18.04 -20.03 -5.25
C ARG A 19 -16.55 -19.68 -5.40
N LEU A 20 -16.22 -18.75 -6.31
CA LEU A 20 -14.84 -18.31 -6.56
C LEU A 20 -14.46 -17.06 -5.79
N TYR A 21 -15.43 -16.34 -5.20
CA TYR A 21 -15.26 -15.02 -4.60
C TYR A 21 -15.63 -14.96 -3.13
N SER A 22 -16.06 -16.07 -2.53
CA SER A 22 -16.42 -16.15 -1.11
C SER A 22 -16.16 -17.52 -0.52
N TYR A 23 -15.99 -17.58 0.78
CA TYR A 23 -16.00 -18.80 1.58
C TYR A 23 -17.43 -19.14 1.98
N PHE A 24 -17.94 -20.28 1.56
CA PHE A 24 -19.28 -20.73 1.94
C PHE A 24 -19.29 -21.30 3.37
N CYS A 25 -20.19 -20.78 4.19
CA CYS A 25 -20.42 -21.24 5.56
C CYS A 25 -21.94 -21.41 5.80
N TYR A 26 -22.38 -22.66 5.97
CA TYR A 26 -23.80 -22.97 6.20
C TYR A 26 -24.24 -22.86 7.69
N PHE A 27 -23.27 -22.74 8.60
CA PHE A 27 -23.55 -22.52 10.02
C PHE A 27 -24.04 -21.09 10.23
N ASN A 28 -24.97 -20.91 11.17
CA ASN A 28 -25.34 -19.55 11.57
C ASN A 28 -24.20 -18.88 12.32
N LEU A 29 -23.78 -17.71 11.85
CA LEU A 29 -22.68 -16.95 12.46
C LEU A 29 -23.24 -15.77 13.26
N ASP A 30 -22.83 -15.70 14.52
CA ASP A 30 -23.13 -14.60 15.43
C ASP A 30 -22.19 -13.42 15.13
N LEU A 31 -22.73 -12.40 14.49
CA LEU A 31 -21.96 -11.24 14.04
C LEU A 31 -21.44 -10.41 15.22
N GLU A 32 -22.23 -10.25 16.28
CA GLU A 32 -21.84 -9.46 17.46
C GLU A 32 -20.63 -10.08 18.17
N LYS A 33 -20.62 -11.40 18.31
CA LYS A 33 -19.45 -12.12 18.87
C LYS A 33 -18.22 -11.97 17.99
N MET A 34 -18.39 -12.03 16.66
CA MET A 34 -17.27 -11.83 15.74
C MET A 34 -16.73 -10.41 15.83
N GLN A 35 -17.59 -9.38 15.88
CA GLN A 35 -17.18 -7.98 16.03
C GLN A 35 -16.47 -7.72 17.35
N LYS A 36 -16.99 -8.27 18.46
CA LYS A 36 -16.33 -8.18 19.77
C LYS A 36 -14.94 -8.83 19.74
N ALA A 37 -14.81 -10.01 19.15
CA ALA A 37 -13.51 -10.67 19.01
C ALA A 37 -12.53 -9.88 18.11
N ALA A 38 -13.04 -9.24 17.06
CA ALA A 38 -12.24 -8.43 16.15
C ALA A 38 -11.60 -7.23 16.86
N SER A 39 -12.26 -6.63 17.85
CA SER A 39 -11.73 -5.48 18.59
C SER A 39 -10.44 -5.77 19.36
N TYR A 40 -10.20 -7.01 19.78
CA TYR A 40 -8.96 -7.41 20.45
C TYR A 40 -7.73 -7.41 19.52
N LEU A 41 -7.94 -7.41 18.20
CA LEU A 41 -6.85 -7.44 17.22
C LEU A 41 -6.38 -6.05 16.79
N ILE A 42 -7.11 -4.99 17.17
CA ILE A 42 -6.77 -3.61 16.79
C ILE A 42 -5.57 -3.14 17.62
N GLY A 43 -4.61 -2.49 16.98
CA GLY A 43 -3.38 -2.04 17.59
C GLY A 43 -2.16 -2.86 17.18
N GLU A 44 -1.06 -2.67 17.89
CA GLU A 44 0.20 -3.37 17.67
C GLU A 44 0.26 -4.64 18.51
N HIS A 45 0.40 -5.79 17.85
CA HIS A 45 0.46 -7.11 18.48
C HIS A 45 1.47 -8.02 17.79
N ASP A 46 1.93 -9.04 18.52
CA ASP A 46 2.68 -10.16 17.94
C ASP A 46 1.72 -11.20 17.35
N PHE A 47 1.59 -11.20 16.04
CA PHE A 47 0.70 -12.10 15.29
C PHE A 47 1.28 -13.49 15.00
N LYS A 48 2.22 -13.98 15.80
CA LYS A 48 2.85 -15.28 15.62
C LYS A 48 1.82 -16.43 15.59
N SER A 49 0.74 -16.37 16.38
CA SER A 49 -0.37 -17.35 16.35
C SER A 49 -1.15 -17.32 15.02
N PHE A 50 -1.13 -16.21 14.32
CA PHE A 50 -1.88 -16.00 13.08
C PHE A 50 -1.01 -16.09 11.81
N CYS A 51 0.17 -16.71 11.90
CA CYS A 51 1.00 -16.95 10.72
C CYS A 51 1.28 -18.44 10.53
N THR A 52 1.62 -18.82 9.30
CA THR A 52 2.05 -20.19 8.99
C THR A 52 3.48 -20.42 9.50
N VAL A 53 3.77 -21.59 10.06
CA VAL A 53 5.08 -21.94 10.67
C VAL A 53 6.27 -21.77 9.69
N ARG A 54 6.04 -21.79 8.38
CA ARG A 54 7.05 -21.59 7.32
C ARG A 54 7.19 -20.12 6.88
N THR A 55 6.77 -19.16 7.71
CA THR A 55 6.99 -17.75 7.36
C THR A 55 8.48 -17.42 7.35
N GLN A 56 8.93 -16.69 6.33
CA GLN A 56 10.30 -16.18 6.24
C GLN A 56 10.48 -14.84 7.01
N ALA A 57 9.40 -14.36 7.64
CA ALA A 57 9.47 -13.12 8.40
C ALA A 57 10.21 -13.37 9.72
N GLU A 58 11.30 -12.66 9.93
CA GLU A 58 12.05 -12.64 11.18
C GLU A 58 11.25 -11.99 12.31
N GLU A 59 10.41 -11.01 11.98
CA GLU A 59 9.56 -10.27 12.89
C GLU A 59 8.07 -10.55 12.63
N THR A 60 7.32 -10.87 13.69
CA THR A 60 5.90 -11.20 13.64
C THR A 60 4.98 -10.12 14.22
N VAL A 61 5.55 -9.02 14.72
CA VAL A 61 4.79 -7.85 15.20
C VAL A 61 4.21 -7.08 14.03
N ARG A 62 2.91 -6.76 14.09
CA ARG A 62 2.19 -5.95 13.09
C ARG A 62 1.19 -5.04 13.78
N THR A 63 0.82 -3.96 13.12
CA THR A 63 -0.23 -3.05 13.59
C THR A 63 -1.45 -3.19 12.71
N ILE A 64 -2.60 -3.53 13.31
CA ILE A 64 -3.91 -3.47 12.66
C ILE A 64 -4.53 -2.11 13.00
N TYR A 65 -4.81 -1.31 11.98
CA TYR A 65 -5.40 0.02 12.13
C TYR A 65 -6.92 -0.02 12.24
N SER A 66 -7.56 -0.91 11.49
CA SER A 66 -9.00 -1.15 11.56
C SER A 66 -9.34 -2.59 11.18
N LEU A 67 -10.40 -3.11 11.81
CA LEU A 67 -11.00 -4.39 11.48
C LEU A 67 -12.51 -4.27 11.63
N ASP A 68 -13.23 -4.23 10.51
CA ASP A 68 -14.66 -4.07 10.45
C ASP A 68 -15.32 -5.33 9.92
N ILE A 69 -16.44 -5.72 10.53
CA ILE A 69 -17.22 -6.88 10.11
C ILE A 69 -18.65 -6.41 9.83
N THR A 70 -19.06 -6.54 8.58
CA THR A 70 -20.40 -6.14 8.13
C THR A 70 -21.12 -7.31 7.48
N LYS A 71 -22.46 -7.29 7.51
CA LYS A 71 -23.29 -8.26 6.83
C LYS A 71 -24.33 -7.54 5.98
N VAL A 72 -24.33 -7.86 4.70
CA VAL A 72 -25.34 -7.41 3.74
C VAL A 72 -25.98 -8.64 3.13
N ASN A 73 -27.24 -8.86 3.40
CA ASN A 73 -27.98 -10.07 3.06
C ASN A 73 -27.27 -11.32 3.61
N ASP A 74 -26.84 -12.23 2.73
CA ASP A 74 -26.14 -13.47 3.08
C ASP A 74 -24.62 -13.33 3.06
N LEU A 75 -24.07 -12.14 2.74
CA LEU A 75 -22.64 -11.92 2.60
C LEU A 75 -22.10 -11.18 3.84
N ILE A 76 -21.19 -11.84 4.56
CA ILE A 76 -20.38 -11.23 5.61
C ILE A 76 -19.05 -10.82 5.00
N THR A 77 -18.67 -9.55 5.21
CA THR A 77 -17.39 -8.99 4.78
C THR A 77 -16.57 -8.61 6.01
N ILE A 78 -15.38 -9.18 6.12
CA ILE A 78 -14.35 -8.82 7.09
C ILE A 78 -13.38 -7.92 6.35
N ARG A 79 -13.30 -6.65 6.71
CA ARG A 79 -12.37 -5.67 6.14
C ARG A 79 -11.31 -5.35 7.18
N ILE A 80 -10.04 -5.56 6.82
CA ILE A 80 -8.91 -5.39 7.70
C ILE A 80 -7.84 -4.53 7.06
N SER A 81 -7.36 -3.51 7.78
CA SER A 81 -6.31 -2.59 7.36
C SER A 81 -5.17 -2.59 8.37
N GLY A 82 -3.92 -2.60 7.89
CA GLY A 82 -2.75 -2.65 8.77
C GLY A 82 -1.44 -2.25 8.09
N SER A 83 -0.37 -2.18 8.90
CA SER A 83 1.00 -1.87 8.44
C SER A 83 1.53 -2.92 7.48
N GLY A 84 1.15 -4.18 7.67
CA GLY A 84 1.50 -5.32 6.85
C GLY A 84 0.86 -6.60 7.39
N PHE A 85 0.90 -7.67 6.61
CA PHE A 85 0.32 -8.96 7.01
C PHE A 85 1.32 -10.09 6.79
N LEU A 86 1.37 -11.01 7.76
CA LEU A 86 2.14 -12.24 7.65
C LEU A 86 1.49 -13.23 6.68
N TYR A 87 2.22 -14.23 6.26
CA TYR A 87 1.69 -15.24 5.34
C TYR A 87 0.47 -15.95 5.93
N ASN A 88 -0.63 -15.93 5.20
CA ASN A 88 -1.95 -16.43 5.60
C ASN A 88 -2.62 -15.71 6.79
N MET A 89 -2.07 -14.62 7.32
CA MET A 89 -2.57 -13.97 8.53
C MET A 89 -4.06 -13.62 8.45
N VAL A 90 -4.50 -12.91 7.42
CA VAL A 90 -5.92 -12.53 7.26
C VAL A 90 -6.84 -13.76 7.17
N ARG A 91 -6.42 -14.83 6.52
CA ARG A 91 -7.19 -16.06 6.39
C ARG A 91 -7.30 -16.83 7.70
N ILE A 92 -6.28 -16.80 8.55
CA ILE A 92 -6.29 -17.42 9.88
C ILE A 92 -7.15 -16.61 10.84
N ILE A 93 -7.05 -15.28 10.80
CA ILE A 93 -7.92 -14.37 11.55
C ILE A 93 -9.38 -14.63 11.17
N ALA A 94 -9.72 -14.64 9.89
CA ALA A 94 -11.07 -14.89 9.41
C ALA A 94 -11.57 -16.30 9.83
N GLY A 95 -10.72 -17.33 9.79
CA GLY A 95 -11.05 -18.68 10.25
C GLY A 95 -11.30 -18.74 11.76
N THR A 96 -10.56 -17.99 12.56
CA THR A 96 -10.76 -17.88 14.00
C THR A 96 -12.08 -17.17 14.31
N LEU A 97 -12.35 -16.05 13.61
CA LEU A 97 -13.62 -15.32 13.74
C LEU A 97 -14.83 -16.19 13.36
N VAL A 98 -14.72 -17.04 12.33
CA VAL A 98 -15.76 -18.01 11.99
C VAL A 98 -16.02 -18.99 13.14
N LYS A 99 -14.98 -19.50 13.81
CA LYS A 99 -15.14 -20.39 14.97
C LYS A 99 -15.84 -19.70 16.15
N ILE A 100 -15.55 -18.41 16.36
CA ILE A 100 -16.21 -17.59 17.36
C ILE A 100 -17.67 -17.33 16.97
N GLY A 101 -17.94 -16.97 15.72
CA GLY A 101 -19.30 -16.78 15.22
C GLY A 101 -20.17 -18.05 15.28
N MET A 102 -19.56 -19.23 15.15
CA MET A 102 -20.22 -20.54 15.35
C MET A 102 -20.47 -20.85 16.84
N GLY A 103 -19.91 -20.07 17.79
CA GLY A 103 -19.98 -20.34 19.22
C GLY A 103 -19.05 -21.46 19.70
N VAL A 104 -18.09 -21.89 18.87
CA VAL A 104 -17.05 -22.87 19.27
C VAL A 104 -16.06 -22.27 20.24
N TYR A 105 -15.72 -20.98 20.05
CA TYR A 105 -14.88 -20.20 20.96
C TYR A 105 -15.65 -18.98 21.47
N PRO A 106 -15.42 -18.55 22.73
CA PRO A 106 -15.90 -17.25 23.19
C PRO A 106 -15.10 -16.12 22.52
N PRO A 107 -15.62 -14.88 22.46
CA PRO A 107 -14.90 -13.74 21.88
C PRO A 107 -13.53 -13.46 22.51
N GLU A 108 -13.42 -13.63 23.82
CA GLU A 108 -12.22 -13.42 24.63
C GLU A 108 -11.07 -14.36 24.26
N LYS A 109 -11.38 -15.52 23.65
CA LYS A 109 -10.37 -16.45 23.15
C LYS A 109 -9.42 -15.81 22.12
N MET A 110 -9.85 -14.72 21.45
CA MET A 110 -8.99 -14.00 20.51
C MET A 110 -7.77 -13.39 21.20
N GLU A 111 -7.96 -12.80 22.39
CA GLU A 111 -6.89 -12.23 23.21
C GLU A 111 -5.94 -13.32 23.70
N GLU A 112 -6.48 -14.42 24.24
CA GLU A 112 -5.68 -15.56 24.68
C GLU A 112 -4.80 -16.12 23.53
N ILE A 113 -5.33 -16.22 22.31
CA ILE A 113 -4.59 -16.68 21.13
C ILE A 113 -3.40 -15.75 20.80
N LEU A 114 -3.57 -14.43 20.95
CA LEU A 114 -2.48 -13.47 20.79
C LEU A 114 -1.37 -13.73 21.81
N GLU A 115 -1.74 -13.91 23.06
CA GLU A 115 -0.79 -14.12 24.17
C GLU A 115 -0.04 -15.46 24.06
N GLU A 116 -0.73 -16.53 23.62
CA GLU A 116 -0.15 -17.87 23.48
C GLU A 116 0.99 -17.94 22.44
N LYS A 117 1.04 -17.04 21.47
CA LYS A 117 2.05 -17.00 20.36
C LYS A 117 2.24 -18.38 19.70
N ASN A 118 1.18 -19.14 19.63
CA ASN A 118 1.16 -20.51 19.13
C ASN A 118 0.13 -20.65 18.01
N ARG A 119 0.58 -21.07 16.81
CA ARG A 119 -0.31 -21.30 15.65
C ARG A 119 -1.42 -22.32 15.94
N ALA A 120 -1.17 -23.32 16.79
CA ALA A 120 -2.15 -24.36 17.10
C ALA A 120 -3.35 -23.83 17.91
N ALA A 121 -3.21 -22.72 18.63
CA ALA A 121 -4.28 -22.09 19.39
C ALA A 121 -5.29 -21.35 18.49
N ALA A 122 -4.85 -20.84 17.34
CA ALA A 122 -5.71 -20.14 16.39
C ALA A 122 -6.58 -21.09 15.55
N GLY A 123 -7.62 -20.51 14.97
CA GLY A 123 -8.52 -21.24 14.06
C GLY A 123 -7.86 -21.71 12.76
N PRO A 124 -8.61 -22.39 11.90
CA PRO A 124 -8.08 -22.93 10.64
C PRO A 124 -7.73 -21.81 9.65
N THR A 125 -6.80 -22.11 8.74
CA THR A 125 -6.59 -21.26 7.55
C THR A 125 -7.72 -21.56 6.56
N ILE A 126 -8.68 -20.67 6.44
CA ILE A 126 -9.79 -20.83 5.50
C ILE A 126 -9.38 -20.53 4.04
N PRO A 127 -10.14 -21.02 3.02
CA PRO A 127 -9.75 -20.94 1.61
C PRO A 127 -9.43 -19.54 1.11
N ALA A 128 -8.47 -19.41 0.20
CA ALA A 128 -8.06 -18.12 -0.35
C ALA A 128 -9.13 -17.43 -1.21
N ARG A 129 -10.08 -18.16 -1.76
CA ARG A 129 -11.12 -17.64 -2.67
C ARG A 129 -12.00 -16.52 -2.11
N GLY A 130 -12.05 -16.38 -0.78
CA GLY A 130 -12.75 -15.25 -0.13
C GLY A 130 -11.89 -14.00 0.04
N LEU A 131 -10.57 -14.08 -0.19
CA LEU A 131 -9.61 -13.02 0.10
C LEU A 131 -9.39 -12.12 -1.12
N THR A 132 -9.47 -10.81 -0.91
CA THR A 132 -9.18 -9.78 -1.93
C THR A 132 -8.27 -8.71 -1.31
N LEU A 133 -7.21 -8.32 -2.01
CA LEU A 133 -6.46 -7.10 -1.70
C LEU A 133 -7.25 -5.92 -2.27
N VAL A 134 -7.71 -5.02 -1.40
CA VAL A 134 -8.56 -3.87 -1.77
C VAL A 134 -7.72 -2.65 -2.09
N SER A 135 -6.76 -2.33 -1.24
CA SER A 135 -5.86 -1.20 -1.45
C SER A 135 -4.46 -1.48 -0.89
N LEU A 136 -3.50 -0.84 -1.52
CA LEU A 136 -2.12 -0.82 -1.11
C LEU A 136 -1.66 0.63 -1.14
N GLU A 137 -1.49 1.20 0.05
CA GLU A 137 -0.99 2.55 0.23
C GLU A 137 0.42 2.47 0.76
N TYR A 138 1.34 2.99 0.02
CA TYR A 138 2.69 3.22 0.51
C TYR A 138 2.70 4.60 1.18
N GLU A 139 3.17 4.69 2.42
CA GLU A 139 3.67 5.96 2.92
C GLU A 139 4.78 6.36 1.95
N LYS A 140 4.51 7.38 1.16
CA LYS A 140 5.57 8.07 0.46
C LYS A 140 6.31 8.92 1.50
N GLU A 141 7.20 8.31 2.26
CA GLU A 141 8.39 9.05 2.68
C GLU A 141 9.09 9.41 1.38
N LEU A 142 8.83 10.62 0.92
CA LEU A 142 9.59 11.18 -0.18
C LEU A 142 11.01 11.29 0.35
N ALA A 143 11.89 10.44 -0.19
CA ALA A 143 13.30 10.64 0.04
C ALA A 143 13.62 12.11 -0.26
N PRO A 144 14.21 12.87 0.66
CA PRO A 144 14.47 14.30 0.46
C PRO A 144 15.26 14.55 -0.83
N TYR A 145 16.05 13.58 -1.24
CA TYR A 145 16.82 13.58 -2.48
C TYR A 145 16.64 12.25 -3.21
N LEU A 146 16.47 12.30 -4.53
CA LEU A 146 16.63 11.17 -5.42
C LEU A 146 17.88 11.40 -6.25
N GLU A 147 18.81 10.48 -6.15
CA GLU A 147 20.04 10.50 -6.92
C GLU A 147 20.02 9.33 -7.89
N GLY A 148 20.45 9.58 -9.11
CA GLY A 148 20.60 8.54 -10.11
C GLY A 148 21.89 8.72 -10.88
N GLU A 149 22.64 7.64 -11.06
CA GLU A 149 23.94 7.63 -11.69
C GLU A 149 24.13 6.42 -12.60
N ASN A 150 24.83 6.62 -13.70
CA ASN A 150 25.50 5.59 -14.48
C ASN A 150 26.77 6.17 -15.13
N LYS A 151 27.42 5.41 -16.01
CA LYS A 151 28.63 5.91 -16.69
C LYS A 151 28.41 7.12 -17.62
N HIS A 152 27.18 7.36 -18.05
CA HIS A 152 26.81 8.40 -19.03
C HIS A 152 26.12 9.62 -18.40
N TRP A 153 25.49 9.47 -17.24
CA TRP A 153 24.76 10.54 -16.58
C TRP A 153 24.79 10.43 -15.06
N HIS A 154 24.68 11.58 -14.39
CA HIS A 154 24.49 11.73 -12.95
C HIS A 154 23.54 12.91 -12.69
N TYR A 155 22.52 12.71 -11.87
CA TYR A 155 21.57 13.75 -11.48
C TYR A 155 21.20 13.66 -10.00
N VAL A 156 20.81 14.80 -9.43
CA VAL A 156 20.22 14.94 -8.10
C VAL A 156 18.88 15.64 -8.21
N LEU A 157 17.81 15.03 -7.73
CA LEU A 157 16.47 15.61 -7.63
C LEU A 157 16.18 15.91 -6.16
N ASP A 158 16.20 17.20 -5.79
CA ASP A 158 15.82 17.67 -4.46
C ASP A 158 14.29 17.81 -4.36
N GLN A 159 13.69 17.04 -3.45
CA GLN A 159 12.25 16.96 -3.23
C GLN A 159 11.81 17.44 -1.84
N ARG A 160 12.69 18.03 -1.06
CA ARG A 160 12.40 18.49 0.32
C ARG A 160 11.20 19.45 0.39
N ASN A 161 10.99 20.24 -0.65
CA ASN A 161 9.91 21.22 -0.73
C ASN A 161 8.63 20.66 -1.41
N VAL A 162 8.60 19.40 -1.83
CA VAL A 162 7.42 18.81 -2.48
C VAL A 162 6.24 18.67 -1.50
N PRO A 163 6.40 18.17 -0.26
CA PRO A 163 5.27 17.97 0.64
C PRO A 163 4.55 19.28 0.99
N GLU A 164 5.31 20.37 1.23
CA GLU A 164 4.76 21.64 1.70
C GLU A 164 4.41 22.59 0.56
N LYS A 165 5.29 22.73 -0.42
CA LYS A 165 5.21 23.78 -1.47
C LYS A 165 4.90 23.21 -2.85
N GLY A 166 5.03 21.90 -3.04
CA GLY A 166 4.89 21.25 -4.36
C GLY A 166 6.05 21.57 -5.30
N LEU A 167 7.25 21.89 -4.79
CA LEU A 167 8.39 22.32 -5.58
C LEU A 167 9.49 21.25 -5.56
N ALA A 168 10.00 20.87 -6.73
CA ALA A 168 11.15 20.00 -6.88
C ALA A 168 12.24 20.69 -7.71
N TYR A 169 13.51 20.41 -7.40
CA TYR A 169 14.68 21.01 -8.04
C TYR A 169 15.60 19.90 -8.58
N LEU A 170 15.78 19.86 -9.88
CA LEU A 170 16.64 18.90 -10.58
C LEU A 170 17.97 19.55 -10.97
N THR A 171 19.07 18.98 -10.51
CA THR A 171 20.42 19.28 -10.99
C THR A 171 20.96 18.09 -11.75
N ILE A 172 21.42 18.30 -12.97
CA ILE A 172 22.15 17.31 -13.74
C ILE A 172 23.62 17.70 -13.69
N GLU A 173 24.43 16.89 -13.03
CA GLU A 173 25.84 17.17 -12.84
C GLU A 173 26.69 16.70 -14.01
N ARG A 174 26.27 15.61 -14.63
CA ARG A 174 26.91 15.03 -15.81
C ARG A 174 25.84 14.35 -16.68
N CYS A 175 25.85 14.60 -17.97
CA CYS A 175 25.02 13.87 -18.92
C CYS A 175 25.60 13.98 -20.33
N GLU A 176 25.66 12.87 -21.04
CA GLU A 176 25.95 12.90 -22.48
C GLU A 176 24.76 13.52 -23.24
N PRO A 177 25.01 14.37 -24.27
CA PRO A 177 23.94 15.08 -24.97
C PRO A 177 22.83 14.17 -25.52
N GLU A 178 23.18 12.97 -25.96
CA GLU A 178 22.24 11.97 -26.51
C GLU A 178 21.28 11.41 -25.46
N GLU A 179 21.69 11.36 -24.19
CA GLU A 179 20.92 10.81 -23.08
C GLU A 179 20.07 11.86 -22.36
N LEU A 180 20.39 13.14 -22.55
CA LEU A 180 19.84 14.25 -21.76
C LEU A 180 18.31 14.33 -21.80
N ASP A 181 17.70 14.23 -22.99
CA ASP A 181 16.22 14.26 -23.11
C ASP A 181 15.56 13.08 -22.36
N GLY A 182 16.15 11.90 -22.46
CA GLY A 182 15.66 10.71 -21.76
C GLY A 182 15.76 10.81 -20.25
N VAL A 183 16.84 11.38 -19.73
CA VAL A 183 17.05 11.63 -18.29
C VAL A 183 16.07 12.67 -17.78
N LEU A 184 15.96 13.82 -18.45
CA LEU A 184 15.03 14.89 -18.09
C LEU A 184 13.58 14.39 -18.03
N ARG A 185 13.11 13.71 -19.07
CA ARG A 185 11.74 13.15 -19.10
C ARG A 185 11.50 12.25 -17.91
N ARG A 186 12.36 11.28 -17.67
CA ARG A 186 12.21 10.29 -16.59
C ARG A 186 12.15 10.95 -15.22
N VAL A 187 13.10 11.86 -14.97
CA VAL A 187 13.24 12.47 -13.63
C VAL A 187 12.16 13.50 -13.37
N ILE A 188 11.80 14.33 -14.36
CA ILE A 188 10.68 15.28 -14.24
C ILE A 188 9.35 14.54 -14.03
N HIS A 189 9.08 13.46 -14.78
CA HIS A 189 7.90 12.62 -14.53
C HIS A 189 7.92 12.00 -13.14
N GLN A 190 9.08 11.59 -12.65
CA GLN A 190 9.20 11.05 -11.29
C GLN A 190 8.86 12.10 -10.24
N ALA A 191 9.32 13.35 -10.42
CA ALA A 191 8.98 14.45 -9.51
C ALA A 191 7.46 14.72 -9.48
N TYR A 192 6.80 14.78 -10.63
CA TYR A 192 5.33 14.93 -10.68
C TYR A 192 4.59 13.75 -10.04
N ARG A 193 5.01 12.52 -10.30
CA ARG A 193 4.44 11.33 -9.63
C ARG A 193 4.63 11.37 -8.11
N ASN A 194 5.68 12.01 -7.64
CA ASN A 194 5.96 12.21 -6.23
C ASN A 194 5.17 13.39 -5.62
N GLY A 195 4.34 14.08 -6.41
CA GLY A 195 3.44 15.14 -5.95
C GLY A 195 3.97 16.56 -6.18
N ALA A 196 5.08 16.74 -6.91
CA ALA A 196 5.51 18.05 -7.32
C ALA A 196 4.44 18.71 -8.22
N LYS A 197 4.21 20.00 -8.02
CA LYS A 197 3.36 20.83 -8.88
C LYS A 197 4.18 21.64 -9.88
N ARG A 198 5.42 21.95 -9.51
CA ARG A 198 6.41 22.67 -10.33
C ARG A 198 7.77 21.98 -10.19
N VAL A 199 8.49 21.82 -11.28
CA VAL A 199 9.83 21.24 -11.33
C VAL A 199 10.78 22.24 -11.96
N PHE A 200 11.85 22.56 -11.25
CA PHE A 200 12.91 23.45 -11.71
C PHE A 200 14.13 22.63 -12.06
N VAL A 201 14.73 22.92 -13.19
CA VAL A 201 15.96 22.29 -13.67
C VAL A 201 17.07 23.34 -13.65
N ARG A 202 18.24 22.99 -13.11
CA ARG A 202 19.39 23.90 -13.10
C ARG A 202 19.86 24.20 -14.51
N ASP A 203 20.00 25.49 -14.81
CA ASP A 203 20.49 25.98 -16.12
C ASP A 203 21.99 25.73 -16.24
N THR A 204 22.36 24.52 -16.64
CA THR A 204 23.77 24.10 -16.90
C THR A 204 24.02 23.94 -18.39
N PHE A 205 23.03 24.23 -19.24
CA PHE A 205 23.05 23.82 -20.65
C PHE A 205 23.32 24.98 -21.63
N GLY A 206 23.47 26.19 -21.15
CA GLY A 206 24.04 27.36 -21.90
C GLY A 206 23.26 27.92 -23.06
N GLU A 207 22.30 27.26 -23.67
CA GLU A 207 21.47 27.77 -24.74
C GLU A 207 20.02 27.31 -24.63
N GLU A 208 19.10 28.27 -24.74
CA GLU A 208 17.66 28.04 -24.74
C GLU A 208 17.24 27.14 -25.92
N GLY A 209 16.62 26.05 -25.63
CA GLY A 209 15.64 25.50 -26.55
C GLY A 209 15.96 24.20 -27.26
N SER A 210 17.12 23.59 -27.06
CA SER A 210 17.40 22.31 -27.72
C SER A 210 17.00 21.07 -26.90
N ILE A 211 16.55 21.22 -25.66
CA ILE A 211 16.67 20.15 -24.69
C ILE A 211 15.40 19.32 -24.50
N CYS A 212 14.22 19.73 -24.91
CA CYS A 212 13.05 18.89 -24.68
C CYS A 212 11.92 19.07 -25.69
N GLY A 213 11.68 18.10 -26.51
CA GLY A 213 10.46 18.01 -27.29
C GLY A 213 9.19 17.85 -26.44
N TYR A 214 9.33 17.38 -25.20
CA TYR A 214 8.22 17.16 -24.27
C TYR A 214 8.13 18.17 -23.14
N TYR A 215 9.28 18.65 -22.61
CA TYR A 215 9.35 19.61 -21.53
C TYR A 215 10.14 20.81 -22.02
N ARG A 216 9.42 21.88 -22.39
CA ARG A 216 10.05 23.14 -22.71
C ARG A 216 10.50 23.78 -21.42
N LEU A 217 11.79 23.80 -21.18
CA LEU A 217 12.36 24.54 -20.07
C LEU A 217 12.23 26.03 -20.37
N ARG A 218 11.64 26.80 -19.46
CA ARG A 218 11.43 28.24 -19.63
C ARG A 218 11.93 28.98 -18.39
N ARG A 219 12.57 30.12 -18.63
CA ARG A 219 12.82 31.06 -17.56
C ARG A 219 11.53 31.83 -17.29
N GLN A 220 11.00 31.71 -16.06
CA GLN A 220 9.86 32.46 -15.59
C GLN A 220 10.33 33.70 -14.81
N PRO A 221 9.55 34.81 -14.77
CA PRO A 221 9.92 36.02 -14.01
C PRO A 221 10.21 35.78 -12.53
N GLU A 222 9.58 34.76 -11.95
CA GLU A 222 9.71 34.39 -10.54
C GLU A 222 10.75 33.27 -10.30
N THR A 223 11.42 32.78 -11.35
CA THR A 223 12.40 31.72 -11.22
C THR A 223 13.73 32.32 -10.76
N GLU A 224 14.33 31.73 -9.73
CA GLU A 224 15.65 32.13 -9.24
C GLU A 224 16.69 32.03 -10.36
N GLU A 225 17.70 32.88 -10.29
CA GLU A 225 18.78 32.92 -11.27
C GLU A 225 19.48 31.57 -11.35
N GLY A 226 19.66 31.05 -12.59
CA GLY A 226 20.26 29.74 -12.83
C GLY A 226 19.29 28.57 -12.85
N TRP A 227 17.97 28.80 -12.79
CA TRP A 227 16.96 27.76 -12.87
C TRP A 227 15.99 27.99 -14.03
N LEU A 228 15.51 26.89 -14.62
CA LEU A 228 14.49 26.84 -15.65
C LEU A 228 13.31 26.02 -15.15
N GLU A 229 12.10 26.46 -15.40
CA GLU A 229 10.90 25.69 -15.05
C GLU A 229 10.54 24.72 -16.18
N ALA A 230 10.28 23.46 -15.83
CA ALA A 230 9.73 22.48 -16.75
C ALA A 230 8.23 22.76 -16.94
N VAL A 231 7.82 23.07 -18.17
CA VAL A 231 6.41 23.29 -18.52
C VAL A 231 5.80 21.94 -18.87
N TYR A 232 4.86 21.46 -18.05
CA TYR A 232 4.09 20.25 -18.32
C TYR A 232 3.02 20.54 -19.37
N GLU A 233 3.24 20.12 -20.60
CA GLU A 233 2.18 20.06 -21.62
C GLU A 233 1.46 18.73 -21.43
N GLY A 234 0.34 18.75 -20.69
CA GLY A 234 -0.45 17.62 -20.23
C GLY A 234 -0.48 16.39 -21.13
N GLU A 235 -0.78 15.24 -20.54
CA GLU A 235 -0.88 13.93 -21.19
C GLU A 235 -1.53 14.01 -22.57
N HIS A 236 -0.75 13.89 -23.61
CA HIS A 236 -1.27 13.44 -24.89
C HIS A 236 -1.50 11.93 -24.78
N ARG A 237 -2.77 11.55 -24.87
CA ARG A 237 -3.41 10.23 -24.85
C ARG A 237 -2.64 9.16 -25.62
#